data_38016ce546380cab3d98da04d8d6e634
#
_entry.id   38016ce546380cab3d98da04d8d6e634
#
_cell.length_a   1.000
_cell.length_b   1.000
_cell.length_c   1.000
_cell.angle_alpha   90.00
_cell.angle_beta   90.00
_cell.angle_gamma   90.00
#
_symmetry.space_group_name_H-M   'P 1'
#
loop_
_entity.id
_entity.type
_entity.pdbx_description
1 polymer ?
#
loop_
_entity_poly.entity_id
_entity_poly.type
_entity_poly.pdbx_seq_one_letter_code
_entity_poly.pdbx_strand_id
1 'polypeptide(L)'
;MSWKLDAGEGKGSVRVAGDCEAPLSTGFHTVRYKVSQDISVSVFVPNFELSTELARRALPAKVPYGDAIFNVSRAAILPVAFGELNSDSENELGAVKSNISRNALLFAATQDALHQPYRANLMKDSWKLVEVLREHGFAAAISGAGSCVAVFYAGDSEYKKSAAQKIDAIAEPWLSRTGWRVLHVPVDSTGVAITRE
;
A
#
# COMPACT_ATOMS: atom_id res chain seq x y z
N MET A 1 -4.79 9.94 -2.12
CA MET A 1 -6.03 9.15 -2.31
C MET A 1 -7.01 9.97 -3.10
N SER A 2 -7.61 9.39 -4.12
CA SER A 2 -8.68 10.03 -4.89
C SER A 2 -9.87 9.10 -5.02
N TRP A 3 -11.06 9.66 -5.04
CA TRP A 3 -12.31 8.92 -5.25
C TRP A 3 -13.29 9.77 -6.05
N LYS A 4 -14.26 9.12 -6.67
CA LYS A 4 -15.33 9.77 -7.39
C LYS A 4 -16.61 9.66 -6.58
N LEU A 5 -17.30 10.78 -6.39
CA LEU A 5 -18.63 10.83 -5.83
C LEU A 5 -19.62 10.96 -7.00
N ASP A 6 -20.38 9.90 -7.24
CA ASP A 6 -21.43 9.90 -8.27
C ASP A 6 -22.73 10.48 -7.70
N ALA A 7 -23.52 11.16 -8.55
CA ALA A 7 -24.87 11.60 -8.22
C ALA A 7 -25.86 10.42 -8.13
N GLY A 8 -25.34 9.25 -7.78
CA GLY A 8 -26.09 8.01 -7.78
C GLY A 8 -27.03 7.90 -6.57
N GLU A 9 -28.10 7.21 -6.77
CA GLU A 9 -29.11 6.78 -5.83
C GLU A 9 -28.52 5.95 -4.67
N GLY A 10 -27.72 6.59 -3.82
CA GLY A 10 -27.20 5.96 -2.61
C GLY A 10 -28.34 5.69 -1.65
N LYS A 11 -28.63 4.44 -1.38
CA LYS A 11 -29.41 4.04 -0.19
C LYS A 11 -28.67 4.55 1.04
N GLY A 12 -28.95 5.78 1.45
CA GLY A 12 -28.30 6.41 2.60
C GLY A 12 -27.98 7.88 2.45
N SER A 13 -28.61 8.62 1.54
CA SER A 13 -28.49 10.08 1.53
C SER A 13 -29.09 10.63 2.83
N VAL A 14 -28.23 10.97 3.78
CA VAL A 14 -28.62 11.74 4.97
C VAL A 14 -28.91 13.16 4.49
N ARG A 15 -30.11 13.64 4.69
CA ARG A 15 -30.44 15.06 4.52
C ARG A 15 -29.79 15.82 5.66
N VAL A 16 -28.84 16.67 5.32
CA VAL A 16 -28.22 17.59 6.26
C VAL A 16 -29.22 18.74 6.47
N ALA A 17 -29.69 18.90 7.69
CA ALA A 17 -30.58 20.01 8.08
C ALA A 17 -29.80 20.97 9.00
N GLY A 18 -29.91 22.27 8.77
CA GLY A 18 -29.31 23.31 9.62
C GLY A 18 -27.99 23.87 9.06
N ASP A 19 -27.22 24.55 9.89
CA ASP A 19 -26.02 25.31 9.56
C ASP A 19 -24.76 24.45 9.31
N CYS A 20 -24.94 23.20 8.89
CA CYS A 20 -23.84 22.31 8.54
C CYS A 20 -23.26 22.68 7.18
N GLU A 21 -21.94 22.52 7.02
CA GLU A 21 -21.29 22.67 5.73
C GLU A 21 -21.94 21.75 4.67
N ALA A 22 -22.07 22.28 3.45
CA ALA A 22 -22.64 21.53 2.35
C ALA A 22 -21.86 20.21 2.14
N PRO A 23 -22.56 19.10 1.86
CA PRO A 23 -21.89 17.85 1.52
C PRO A 23 -21.02 18.03 0.28
N LEU A 24 -20.00 17.20 0.15
CA LEU A 24 -19.12 17.22 -1.03
C LEU A 24 -19.95 17.10 -2.31
N SER A 25 -19.65 17.98 -3.27
CA SER A 25 -20.29 17.94 -4.60
C SER A 25 -19.97 16.63 -5.32
N THR A 26 -20.81 16.26 -6.29
CA THR A 26 -20.51 15.14 -7.19
C THR A 26 -19.22 15.43 -7.99
N GLY A 27 -18.39 14.41 -8.20
CA GLY A 27 -17.15 14.56 -8.97
C GLY A 27 -15.97 13.78 -8.37
N PHE A 28 -14.78 14.11 -8.85
CA PHE A 28 -13.55 13.53 -8.33
C PHE A 28 -13.01 14.38 -7.17
N HIS A 29 -12.69 13.70 -6.08
CA HIS A 29 -12.08 14.31 -4.89
C HIS A 29 -10.73 13.68 -4.64
N THR A 30 -9.78 14.49 -4.19
CA THR A 30 -8.42 14.05 -3.89
C THR A 30 -7.97 14.62 -2.56
N VAL A 31 -7.48 13.75 -1.68
CA VAL A 31 -6.79 14.15 -0.45
C VAL A 31 -5.35 13.68 -0.54
N ARG A 32 -4.42 14.61 -0.34
CA ARG A 32 -2.99 14.32 -0.27
C ARG A 32 -2.60 14.06 1.18
N TYR A 33 -2.08 12.87 1.44
CA TYR A 33 -1.45 12.53 2.71
C TYR A 33 0.05 12.80 2.64
N LYS A 34 0.61 13.35 3.71
CA LYS A 34 2.04 13.48 3.85
C LYS A 34 2.62 12.10 4.17
N VAL A 35 3.54 11.63 3.36
CA VAL A 35 4.23 10.35 3.54
C VAL A 35 5.56 10.61 4.23
N SER A 36 5.89 9.80 5.24
CA SER A 36 7.13 9.92 5.99
C SER A 36 8.35 9.64 5.13
N GLN A 37 9.39 10.45 5.28
CA GLN A 37 10.68 10.30 4.58
C GLN A 37 11.50 9.11 5.10
N ASP A 38 11.13 8.53 6.24
CA ASP A 38 11.75 7.32 6.77
C ASP A 38 11.46 6.10 5.92
N ILE A 39 10.39 6.14 5.11
CA ILE A 39 9.93 4.99 4.33
C ILE A 39 10.77 4.84 3.07
N SER A 40 11.12 3.61 2.79
CA SER A 40 11.70 3.17 1.52
C SER A 40 10.97 1.95 0.99
N VAL A 41 11.11 1.71 -0.30
CA VAL A 41 10.42 0.61 -0.99
C VAL A 41 11.43 -0.16 -1.83
N SER A 42 11.42 -1.50 -1.70
CA SER A 42 12.07 -2.39 -2.66
C SER A 42 11.00 -2.90 -3.62
N VAL A 43 11.17 -2.63 -4.90
CA VAL A 43 10.25 -3.04 -5.96
C VAL A 43 10.90 -4.15 -6.78
N PHE A 44 10.32 -5.34 -6.71
CA PHE A 44 10.72 -6.47 -7.55
C PHE A 44 9.91 -6.47 -8.83
N VAL A 45 10.63 -6.47 -9.95
CA VAL A 45 10.06 -6.49 -11.29
C VAL A 45 10.34 -7.87 -11.89
N PRO A 46 9.32 -8.71 -12.07
CA PRO A 46 9.50 -10.04 -12.66
C PRO A 46 9.75 -9.97 -14.18
N ASN A 47 10.15 -11.09 -14.74
CA ASN A 47 10.40 -11.25 -16.18
C ASN A 47 9.14 -11.57 -17.02
N PHE A 48 7.97 -11.41 -16.44
CA PHE A 48 6.70 -11.63 -17.13
C PHE A 48 5.73 -10.47 -16.85
N GLU A 49 4.84 -10.26 -17.79
CA GLU A 49 3.78 -9.26 -17.68
C GLU A 49 2.44 -9.92 -17.35
N LEU A 50 1.61 -9.21 -16.62
CA LEU A 50 0.23 -9.60 -16.34
C LEU A 50 -0.71 -8.51 -16.83
N SER A 51 -1.65 -8.88 -17.69
CA SER A 51 -2.71 -7.98 -18.14
C SER A 51 -3.57 -7.54 -16.96
N THR A 52 -3.76 -6.23 -16.83
CA THR A 52 -4.66 -5.63 -15.82
C THR A 52 -6.09 -6.16 -15.95
N GLU A 53 -6.52 -6.46 -17.17
CA GLU A 53 -7.84 -7.04 -17.42
C GLU A 53 -7.96 -8.45 -16.86
N LEU A 54 -6.96 -9.31 -17.08
CA LEU A 54 -6.92 -10.65 -16.47
C LEU A 54 -6.89 -10.57 -14.93
N ALA A 55 -6.10 -9.66 -14.38
CA ALA A 55 -6.04 -9.45 -12.94
C ALA A 55 -7.40 -9.00 -12.36
N ARG A 56 -8.17 -8.20 -13.09
CA ARG A 56 -9.54 -7.80 -12.68
C ARG A 56 -10.54 -8.95 -12.78
N ARG A 57 -10.46 -9.76 -13.83
CA ARG A 57 -11.35 -10.92 -14.02
C ARG A 57 -11.16 -12.01 -12.98
N ALA A 58 -10.00 -12.08 -12.33
CA ALA A 58 -9.75 -13.04 -11.27
C ALA A 58 -10.48 -12.71 -9.96
N LEU A 59 -11.01 -11.50 -9.83
CA LEU A 59 -11.70 -11.08 -8.60
C LEU A 59 -13.11 -11.67 -8.56
N PRO A 60 -13.55 -12.21 -7.40
CA PRO A 60 -14.87 -12.80 -7.26
C PRO A 60 -15.95 -11.70 -7.24
N ALA A 61 -17.15 -12.04 -7.72
CA ALA A 61 -18.31 -11.16 -7.65
C ALA A 61 -18.86 -10.97 -6.23
N LYS A 62 -18.52 -11.87 -5.30
CA LYS A 62 -18.89 -11.83 -3.88
C LYS A 62 -17.72 -12.27 -3.04
N VAL A 63 -17.56 -11.65 -1.87
CA VAL A 63 -16.51 -11.99 -0.91
C VAL A 63 -17.13 -12.31 0.46
N PRO A 64 -16.47 -13.12 1.28
CA PRO A 64 -16.89 -13.34 2.66
C PRO A 64 -16.94 -12.01 3.43
N TYR A 65 -17.95 -11.83 4.28
CA TYR A 65 -18.11 -10.60 5.05
C TYR A 65 -16.89 -10.36 6.00
N GLY A 66 -16.34 -11.44 6.56
CA GLY A 66 -15.13 -11.36 7.39
C GLY A 66 -13.93 -10.78 6.64
N ASP A 67 -13.73 -11.17 5.38
CA ASP A 67 -12.64 -10.65 4.52
C ASP A 67 -12.84 -9.17 4.21
N ALA A 68 -14.09 -8.75 4.01
CA ALA A 68 -14.42 -7.34 3.80
C ALA A 68 -14.09 -6.49 5.05
N ILE A 69 -14.50 -6.94 6.25
CA ILE A 69 -14.14 -6.28 7.52
C ILE A 69 -12.63 -6.24 7.72
N PHE A 70 -11.95 -7.35 7.46
CA PHE A 70 -10.50 -7.42 7.55
C PHE A 70 -9.84 -6.34 6.68
N ASN A 71 -10.20 -6.27 5.40
CA ASN A 71 -9.62 -5.28 4.48
C ASN A 71 -9.95 -3.83 4.86
N VAL A 72 -11.17 -3.54 5.30
CA VAL A 72 -11.54 -2.20 5.78
C VAL A 72 -10.63 -1.79 6.94
N SER A 73 -10.36 -2.68 7.89
CA SER A 73 -9.45 -2.39 9.00
C SER A 73 -8.01 -2.12 8.54
N ARG A 74 -7.53 -2.82 7.50
CA ARG A 74 -6.19 -2.59 6.92
C ARG A 74 -6.13 -1.26 6.17
N ALA A 75 -7.13 -0.96 5.37
CA ALA A 75 -7.24 0.32 4.67
C ALA A 75 -7.29 1.52 5.64
N ALA A 76 -7.96 1.38 6.79
CA ALA A 76 -8.07 2.44 7.80
C ALA A 76 -6.72 2.78 8.43
N ILE A 77 -5.84 1.81 8.67
CA ILE A 77 -4.51 2.05 9.25
C ILE A 77 -3.44 2.42 8.21
N LEU A 78 -3.70 2.23 6.93
CA LEU A 78 -2.73 2.49 5.87
C LEU A 78 -2.22 3.95 5.86
N PRO A 79 -3.06 4.99 5.94
CA PRO A 79 -2.60 6.37 6.02
C PRO A 79 -1.72 6.65 7.24
N VAL A 80 -2.03 6.02 8.39
CA VAL A 80 -1.22 6.14 9.62
C VAL A 80 0.14 5.46 9.44
N ALA A 81 0.16 4.25 8.85
CA ALA A 81 1.40 3.50 8.61
C ALA A 81 2.37 4.25 7.70
N PHE A 82 1.86 4.97 6.69
CA PHE A 82 2.66 5.75 5.75
C PHE A 82 2.88 7.21 6.19
N GLY A 83 2.05 7.74 7.09
CA GLY A 83 2.13 9.12 7.57
C GLY A 83 3.32 9.41 8.47
N GLU A 84 3.50 10.67 8.82
CA GLU A 84 4.45 11.06 9.87
C GLU A 84 3.85 10.67 11.23
N LEU A 85 4.58 9.86 12.00
CA LEU A 85 4.26 9.58 13.39
C LEU A 85 5.02 10.62 14.22
N ASN A 86 4.32 11.64 14.71
CA ASN A 86 4.94 12.65 15.56
C ASN A 86 5.29 12.02 16.92
N SER A 87 6.59 11.83 17.18
CA SER A 87 7.09 11.38 18.48
C SER A 87 7.17 12.50 19.52
N ASP A 88 7.16 13.78 19.09
CA ASP A 88 7.62 14.91 19.91
C ASP A 88 6.58 16.02 20.15
N SER A 89 5.34 15.89 19.71
CA SER A 89 4.33 16.91 20.02
C SER A 89 3.59 16.57 21.33
N GLU A 90 4.07 17.11 22.43
CA GLU A 90 3.38 17.00 23.74
C GLU A 90 2.03 17.75 23.78
N ASN A 91 1.71 18.56 22.76
CA ASN A 91 0.60 19.54 22.80
C ASN A 91 -0.37 19.53 21.62
N GLU A 92 -0.32 18.56 20.70
CA GLU A 92 -1.34 18.50 19.65
C GLU A 92 -2.38 17.41 19.93
N LEU A 93 -3.63 17.85 19.98
CA LEU A 93 -4.82 16.99 20.06
C LEU A 93 -4.85 16.10 18.80
N GLY A 94 -4.33 14.88 18.89
CA GLY A 94 -4.27 13.94 17.75
C GLY A 94 -2.94 13.19 17.59
N ALA A 95 -1.91 13.49 18.38
CA ALA A 95 -0.68 12.70 18.40
C ALA A 95 -0.98 11.30 18.99
N VAL A 96 -1.11 10.31 18.13
CA VAL A 96 -1.21 8.92 18.56
C VAL A 96 0.17 8.48 19.06
N LYS A 97 0.38 8.51 20.37
CA LYS A 97 1.52 7.81 20.99
C LYS A 97 1.31 6.32 20.82
N SER A 98 1.85 5.76 19.75
CA SER A 98 1.80 4.33 19.50
C SER A 98 3.10 3.68 19.96
N ASN A 99 3.01 2.68 20.83
CA ASN A 99 4.12 1.77 21.14
C ASN A 99 4.37 0.74 20.02
N ILE A 100 3.62 0.84 18.93
CA ILE A 100 3.73 -0.05 17.77
C ILE A 100 4.76 0.55 16.81
N SER A 101 5.75 -0.24 16.42
CA SER A 101 6.74 0.20 15.44
C SER A 101 6.10 0.47 14.08
N ARG A 102 6.64 1.45 13.32
CA ARG A 102 6.17 1.74 11.95
C ARG A 102 6.22 0.50 11.05
N ASN A 103 7.25 -0.33 11.15
CA ASN A 103 7.37 -1.55 10.36
C ASN A 103 6.25 -2.55 10.68
N ALA A 104 5.82 -2.65 11.94
CA ALA A 104 4.67 -3.47 12.31
C ALA A 104 3.35 -2.92 11.75
N LEU A 105 3.17 -1.60 11.73
CA LEU A 105 2.02 -0.95 11.09
C LEU A 105 2.02 -1.18 9.57
N LEU A 106 3.16 -1.00 8.89
CA LEU A 106 3.31 -1.29 7.46
C LEU A 106 3.00 -2.75 7.16
N PHE A 107 3.51 -3.68 7.98
CA PHE A 107 3.25 -5.10 7.84
C PHE A 107 1.76 -5.43 7.96
N ALA A 108 1.08 -4.86 8.95
CA ALA A 108 -0.36 -5.05 9.14
C ALA A 108 -1.17 -4.39 8.01
N ALA A 109 -0.87 -3.13 7.67
CA ALA A 109 -1.62 -2.34 6.69
C ALA A 109 -1.55 -2.90 5.25
N THR A 110 -0.49 -3.64 4.92
CA THR A 110 -0.30 -4.26 3.60
C THR A 110 -0.86 -5.67 3.47
N GLN A 111 -1.54 -6.18 4.52
CA GLN A 111 -2.30 -7.42 4.41
C GLN A 111 -3.56 -7.22 3.57
N ASP A 112 -3.94 -8.24 2.83
CA ASP A 112 -5.10 -8.18 1.94
C ASP A 112 -5.78 -9.54 1.80
N ALA A 113 -7.11 -9.53 1.87
CA ALA A 113 -7.96 -10.69 1.66
C ALA A 113 -8.90 -10.53 0.46
N LEU A 114 -8.88 -9.38 -0.25
CA LEU A 114 -9.84 -9.08 -1.33
C LEU A 114 -9.23 -9.10 -2.73
N HIS A 115 -7.91 -9.02 -2.88
CA HIS A 115 -7.26 -8.91 -4.19
C HIS A 115 -6.15 -9.93 -4.36
N GLN A 116 -5.12 -9.89 -3.51
CA GLN A 116 -3.90 -10.67 -3.69
C GLN A 116 -4.15 -12.19 -3.72
N PRO A 117 -4.92 -12.79 -2.80
CA PRO A 117 -5.17 -14.24 -2.81
C PRO A 117 -5.86 -14.72 -4.09
N TYR A 118 -6.79 -13.93 -4.63
CA TYR A 118 -7.52 -14.29 -5.86
C TYR A 118 -6.66 -14.18 -7.11
N ARG A 119 -5.64 -13.32 -7.09
CA ARG A 119 -4.68 -13.12 -8.20
C ARG A 119 -3.46 -14.01 -8.11
N ALA A 120 -3.20 -14.63 -6.98
CA ALA A 120 -2.01 -15.44 -6.70
C ALA A 120 -1.70 -16.47 -7.80
N ASN A 121 -2.73 -17.16 -8.30
CA ASN A 121 -2.58 -18.16 -9.37
C ASN A 121 -2.12 -17.59 -10.71
N LEU A 122 -2.35 -16.31 -10.99
CA LEU A 122 -1.93 -15.63 -12.21
C LEU A 122 -0.45 -15.19 -12.16
N MET A 123 0.14 -15.13 -10.96
CA MET A 123 1.49 -14.65 -10.73
C MET A 123 2.19 -15.43 -9.61
N LYS A 124 2.24 -16.74 -9.75
CA LYS A 124 2.68 -17.68 -8.69
C LYS A 124 4.06 -17.34 -8.11
N ASP A 125 5.02 -16.97 -8.95
CA ASP A 125 6.37 -16.62 -8.50
C ASP A 125 6.38 -15.31 -7.69
N SER A 126 5.64 -14.29 -8.13
CA SER A 126 5.49 -13.04 -7.38
C SER A 126 4.76 -13.26 -6.05
N TRP A 127 3.71 -14.09 -6.06
CA TRP A 127 2.98 -14.43 -4.84
C TRP A 127 3.86 -15.19 -3.85
N LYS A 128 4.65 -16.16 -4.34
CA LYS A 128 5.60 -16.89 -3.49
C LYS A 128 6.66 -15.99 -2.88
N LEU A 129 7.14 -14.99 -3.63
CA LEU A 129 8.06 -13.98 -3.10
C LEU A 129 7.39 -13.15 -1.98
N VAL A 130 6.13 -12.74 -2.16
CA VAL A 130 5.37 -12.04 -1.10
C VAL A 130 5.27 -12.90 0.16
N GLU A 131 4.90 -14.18 0.04
CA GLU A 131 4.78 -15.10 1.18
C GLU A 131 6.11 -15.21 1.94
N VAL A 132 7.21 -15.51 1.24
CA VAL A 132 8.53 -15.68 1.85
C VAL A 132 9.01 -14.39 2.54
N LEU A 133 8.85 -13.23 1.90
CA LEU A 133 9.22 -11.95 2.51
C LEU A 133 8.37 -11.65 3.75
N ARG A 134 7.08 -11.99 3.73
CA ARG A 134 6.20 -11.81 4.89
C ARG A 134 6.53 -12.78 6.03
N GLU A 135 6.90 -14.03 5.74
CA GLU A 135 7.41 -15.00 6.73
C GLU A 135 8.65 -14.46 7.47
N HIS A 136 9.45 -13.63 6.81
CA HIS A 136 10.61 -12.94 7.40
C HIS A 136 10.26 -11.57 8.03
N GLY A 137 8.98 -11.22 8.16
CA GLY A 137 8.52 -10.02 8.83
C GLY A 137 8.54 -8.73 7.98
N PHE A 138 8.76 -8.82 6.67
CA PHE A 138 8.72 -7.66 5.78
C PHE A 138 7.30 -7.39 5.27
N ALA A 139 6.96 -6.10 5.14
CA ALA A 139 5.67 -5.63 4.64
C ALA A 139 5.61 -5.75 3.11
N ALA A 140 5.55 -6.98 2.60
CA ALA A 140 5.49 -7.28 1.18
C ALA A 140 4.04 -7.37 0.69
N ALA A 141 3.79 -6.85 -0.50
CA ALA A 141 2.49 -6.89 -1.18
C ALA A 141 2.66 -6.85 -2.69
N ILE A 142 1.65 -7.33 -3.42
CA ILE A 142 1.57 -7.15 -4.87
C ILE A 142 1.40 -5.65 -5.18
N SER A 143 2.20 -5.12 -6.09
CA SER A 143 2.13 -3.73 -6.53
C SER A 143 1.04 -3.55 -7.57
N GLY A 144 -0.04 -2.84 -7.22
CA GLY A 144 -1.17 -2.59 -8.11
C GLY A 144 -1.88 -3.86 -8.57
N ALA A 145 -2.02 -4.04 -9.88
CA ALA A 145 -2.61 -5.26 -10.45
C ALA A 145 -1.66 -6.47 -10.44
N GLY A 146 -0.40 -6.27 -10.16
CA GLY A 146 0.71 -7.21 -10.34
C GLY A 146 1.36 -6.94 -11.71
N SER A 147 2.36 -7.65 -12.08
CA SER A 147 3.07 -8.78 -11.46
C SER A 147 4.17 -8.34 -10.46
N CYS A 148 4.47 -7.04 -10.36
CA CYS A 148 5.50 -6.53 -9.46
C CYS A 148 5.15 -6.73 -7.98
N VAL A 149 6.19 -6.87 -7.14
CA VAL A 149 6.07 -6.95 -5.68
C VAL A 149 6.70 -5.71 -5.07
N ALA A 150 5.99 -5.06 -4.16
CA ALA A 150 6.50 -3.95 -3.35
C ALA A 150 6.73 -4.39 -1.91
N VAL A 151 7.87 -4.01 -1.36
CA VAL A 151 8.25 -4.29 0.04
C VAL A 151 8.53 -2.98 0.74
N PHE A 152 7.75 -2.65 1.74
CA PHE A 152 7.84 -1.40 2.48
C PHE A 152 8.61 -1.60 3.78
N TYR A 153 9.51 -0.68 4.09
CA TYR A 153 10.25 -0.64 5.34
C TYR A 153 10.60 0.80 5.70
N ALA A 154 10.76 1.05 6.99
CA ALA A 154 10.99 2.38 7.53
C ALA A 154 12.08 2.36 8.60
N GLY A 155 12.91 3.39 8.61
CA GLY A 155 13.98 3.60 9.57
C GLY A 155 14.98 4.65 9.09
N ASP A 156 16.07 4.80 9.85
CA ASP A 156 17.19 5.62 9.46
C ASP A 156 17.96 5.02 8.25
N SER A 157 18.97 5.73 7.79
CA SER A 157 19.74 5.32 6.60
C SER A 157 20.46 3.98 6.79
N GLU A 158 20.93 3.69 7.99
CA GLU A 158 21.63 2.44 8.29
C GLU A 158 20.65 1.26 8.30
N TYR A 159 19.51 1.42 8.98
CA TYR A 159 18.45 0.43 8.96
C TYR A 159 17.95 0.15 7.54
N LYS A 160 17.68 1.20 6.75
CA LYS A 160 17.21 1.05 5.35
C LYS A 160 18.20 0.26 4.49
N LYS A 161 19.48 0.53 4.63
CA LYS A 161 20.55 -0.23 3.92
C LYS A 161 20.56 -1.70 4.37
N SER A 162 20.55 -1.96 5.67
CA SER A 162 20.50 -3.32 6.23
C SER A 162 19.25 -4.08 5.81
N ALA A 163 18.09 -3.43 5.83
CA ALA A 163 16.82 -4.03 5.40
C ALA A 163 16.86 -4.40 3.91
N ALA A 164 17.34 -3.50 3.04
CA ALA A 164 17.49 -3.77 1.62
C ALA A 164 18.38 -5.01 1.37
N GLN A 165 19.55 -5.09 2.03
CA GLN A 165 20.44 -6.23 1.92
C GLN A 165 19.80 -7.55 2.37
N LYS A 166 19.01 -7.53 3.46
CA LYS A 166 18.28 -8.73 3.93
C LYS A 166 17.19 -9.13 2.94
N ILE A 167 16.46 -8.17 2.40
CA ILE A 167 15.43 -8.39 1.39
C ILE A 167 16.04 -9.05 0.14
N ASP A 168 17.18 -8.54 -0.33
CA ASP A 168 17.91 -9.10 -1.49
C ASP A 168 18.39 -10.52 -1.22
N ALA A 169 18.94 -10.78 -0.04
CA ALA A 169 19.38 -12.12 0.35
C ALA A 169 18.24 -13.13 0.39
N ILE A 170 17.05 -12.73 0.88
CA ILE A 170 15.83 -13.56 0.90
C ILE A 170 15.35 -13.79 -0.54
N ALA A 171 15.42 -12.77 -1.39
CA ALA A 171 14.92 -12.80 -2.76
C ALA A 171 15.92 -13.36 -3.77
N GLU A 172 17.11 -13.77 -3.34
CA GLU A 172 18.17 -14.29 -4.21
C GLU A 172 17.66 -15.37 -5.20
N PRO A 173 16.83 -16.36 -4.81
CA PRO A 173 16.31 -17.38 -5.72
C PRO A 173 15.46 -16.81 -6.89
N TRP A 174 14.95 -15.60 -6.78
CA TRP A 174 14.27 -14.88 -7.86
C TRP A 174 15.24 -14.01 -8.64
N LEU A 175 16.14 -13.27 -7.95
CA LEU A 175 17.08 -12.36 -8.57
C LEU A 175 18.14 -13.07 -9.41
N SER A 176 18.46 -14.32 -9.09
CA SER A 176 19.34 -15.17 -9.90
C SER A 176 18.71 -15.63 -11.22
N ARG A 177 17.38 -15.47 -11.39
CA ARG A 177 16.69 -15.83 -12.64
C ARG A 177 16.80 -14.72 -13.68
N THR A 178 16.95 -15.08 -14.94
CA THR A 178 17.02 -14.11 -16.04
C THR A 178 15.78 -13.22 -16.07
N GLY A 179 15.99 -11.91 -16.07
CA GLY A 179 14.94 -10.89 -16.23
C GLY A 179 14.26 -10.44 -14.95
N TRP A 180 14.51 -11.06 -13.80
CA TRP A 180 14.10 -10.49 -12.52
C TRP A 180 15.07 -9.39 -12.09
N ARG A 181 14.55 -8.31 -11.53
CA ARG A 181 15.36 -7.20 -11.01
C ARG A 181 14.68 -6.58 -9.78
N VAL A 182 15.48 -5.94 -8.94
CA VAL A 182 15.01 -5.16 -7.79
C VAL A 182 15.46 -3.70 -7.94
N LEU A 183 14.59 -2.80 -7.48
CA LEU A 183 14.84 -1.36 -7.39
C LEU A 183 14.59 -0.95 -5.93
N HIS A 184 15.59 -0.37 -5.27
CA HIS A 184 15.43 0.24 -3.95
C HIS A 184 15.23 1.74 -4.14
N VAL A 185 14.03 2.23 -3.82
CA VAL A 185 13.64 3.61 -4.11
C VAL A 185 13.10 4.30 -2.86
N PRO A 186 13.41 5.59 -2.68
CA PRO A 186 12.71 6.42 -1.71
C PRO A 186 11.29 6.72 -2.19
N VAL A 187 10.45 7.24 -1.29
CA VAL A 187 9.16 7.79 -1.67
C VAL A 187 9.37 9.16 -2.33
N ASP A 188 8.84 9.33 -3.54
CA ASP A 188 8.82 10.64 -4.20
C ASP A 188 7.76 11.54 -3.56
N SER A 189 8.22 12.65 -2.98
CA SER A 189 7.38 13.69 -2.39
C SER A 189 7.19 14.91 -3.28
N THR A 190 7.95 15.03 -4.38
CA THR A 190 7.92 16.17 -5.28
C THR A 190 6.78 16.06 -6.28
N GLY A 191 6.53 14.86 -6.80
CA GLY A 191 5.55 14.63 -7.86
C GLY A 191 6.08 15.00 -9.25
N VAL A 192 5.16 15.31 -10.16
CA VAL A 192 5.50 15.60 -11.56
C VAL A 192 6.20 16.95 -11.67
N ALA A 193 7.42 16.94 -12.22
CA ALA A 193 8.15 18.15 -12.60
C ALA A 193 8.13 18.30 -14.13
N ILE A 194 7.75 19.48 -14.61
CA ILE A 194 7.76 19.81 -16.05
C ILE A 194 8.89 20.78 -16.29
N THR A 195 9.90 20.36 -17.04
CA THR A 195 10.95 21.23 -17.57
C THR A 195 10.62 21.62 -19.00
N ARG A 196 10.67 22.91 -19.34
CA ARG A 196 10.64 23.37 -20.72
C ARG A 196 12.09 23.48 -21.22
N GLU A 197 12.41 22.77 -22.29
CA GLU A 197 13.63 22.99 -23.06
C GLU A 197 13.52 24.25 -23.90
#